data_79c9c607c9d044300547ba9743824832
#
_entry.id   79c9c607c9d044300547ba9743824832
#
_cell.length_a   1.000
_cell.length_b   1.000
_cell.length_c   1.000
_cell.angle_alpha   90.00
_cell.angle_beta   90.00
_cell.angle_gamma   90.00
#
_symmetry.space_group_name_H-M   'P 1'
#
loop_
_entity.id
_entity.type
_entity.pdbx_description
1 polymer ?
#
loop_
_entity_poly.entity_id
_entity_poly.type
_entity_poly.pdbx_seq_one_letter_code
_entity_poly.pdbx_strand_id
1 'polypeptide(L)'
;MLVTQISEVSKSRCRVYLDGQFAFVLYKGELRQFQIKENQELSDESYRQIVMQILPKRAKMRSMNLLKSRDYTKKQLEDKLRQGDYPKECIEEAIAYVESYGYIDDRRYAREFIEYHLQAKSRARIEMDLQRRGIAKNVIQSVFEELGTMGVEQDESAMIRSLMQKKKYCMDTASRQEQQKMYGFLYRKGFSPEAIMRALSL
;
A
#
# COMPACT_ATOMS: atom_id res chain seq x y z
N MET A 1 -36.69 -4.01 -1.51
CA MET A 1 -35.82 -2.97 -0.88
C MET A 1 -36.11 -1.64 -1.53
N LEU A 2 -36.35 -0.60 -0.72
CA LEU A 2 -36.70 0.73 -1.25
C LEU A 2 -35.42 1.51 -1.57
N VAL A 3 -35.32 2.07 -2.76
CA VAL A 3 -34.23 3.02 -3.13
C VAL A 3 -34.56 4.37 -2.50
N THR A 4 -33.88 4.71 -1.41
CA THR A 4 -34.18 5.92 -0.65
C THR A 4 -33.44 7.15 -1.15
N GLN A 5 -32.25 6.98 -1.75
CA GLN A 5 -31.46 8.09 -2.27
C GLN A 5 -30.49 7.63 -3.37
N ILE A 6 -30.25 8.50 -4.35
CA ILE A 6 -29.17 8.35 -5.35
C ILE A 6 -28.36 9.65 -5.38
N SER A 7 -27.08 9.59 -4.94
CA SER A 7 -26.20 10.75 -4.92
C SER A 7 -25.05 10.61 -5.93
N GLU A 8 -24.71 11.68 -6.63
CA GLU A 8 -23.61 11.67 -7.60
C GLU A 8 -22.25 11.65 -6.90
N VAL A 9 -21.39 10.68 -7.28
CA VAL A 9 -19.96 10.62 -6.87
C VAL A 9 -19.08 11.27 -7.94
N SER A 10 -19.47 11.13 -9.20
CA SER A 10 -18.78 11.72 -10.35
C SER A 10 -19.74 11.85 -11.52
N LYS A 11 -19.29 12.44 -12.64
CA LYS A 11 -20.09 12.57 -13.88
C LYS A 11 -20.75 11.26 -14.34
N SER A 12 -20.16 10.09 -14.03
CA SER A 12 -20.63 8.78 -14.51
C SER A 12 -21.06 7.83 -13.40
N ARG A 13 -20.80 8.12 -12.11
CA ARG A 13 -21.03 7.21 -10.99
C ARG A 13 -21.95 7.82 -9.94
N CYS A 14 -22.82 7.00 -9.38
CA CYS A 14 -23.74 7.38 -8.32
C CYS A 14 -23.69 6.38 -7.17
N ARG A 15 -23.80 6.87 -5.93
CA ARG A 15 -24.09 6.06 -4.74
C ARG A 15 -25.57 5.78 -4.67
N VAL A 16 -25.93 4.53 -4.41
CA VAL A 16 -27.29 4.07 -4.20
C VAL A 16 -27.47 3.72 -2.73
N TYR A 17 -28.54 4.24 -2.15
CA TYR A 17 -28.94 3.95 -0.77
C TYR A 17 -30.23 3.15 -0.80
N LEU A 18 -30.24 2.03 -0.07
CA LEU A 18 -31.40 1.16 0.08
C LEU A 18 -31.83 1.19 1.53
N ASP A 19 -33.11 1.39 1.78
CA ASP A 19 -33.73 1.46 3.10
C ASP A 19 -32.97 2.39 4.09
N GLY A 20 -32.46 3.52 3.56
CA GLY A 20 -31.69 4.53 4.31
C GLY A 20 -30.21 4.23 4.49
N GLN A 21 -29.70 3.09 4.03
CA GLN A 21 -28.29 2.71 4.17
C GLN A 21 -27.57 2.71 2.82
N PHE A 22 -26.27 3.09 2.85
CA PHE A 22 -25.43 2.95 1.66
C PHE A 22 -25.32 1.48 1.24
N ALA A 23 -25.64 1.20 -0.01
CA ALA A 23 -25.59 -0.15 -0.57
C ALA A 23 -24.40 -0.34 -1.51
N PHE A 24 -24.31 0.47 -2.57
CA PHE A 24 -23.25 0.32 -3.57
C PHE A 24 -23.13 1.55 -4.48
N VAL A 25 -22.07 1.56 -5.29
CA VAL A 25 -21.89 2.54 -6.37
C VAL A 25 -22.15 1.89 -7.71
N LEU A 26 -23.00 2.53 -8.53
CA LEU A 26 -23.28 2.13 -9.91
C LEU A 26 -22.94 3.23 -10.91
N TYR A 27 -22.68 2.83 -12.15
CA TYR A 27 -22.62 3.78 -13.26
C TYR A 27 -24.03 4.22 -13.67
N LYS A 28 -24.15 5.44 -14.20
CA LYS A 28 -25.46 5.94 -14.69
C LYS A 28 -26.10 5.03 -15.75
N GLY A 29 -25.30 4.31 -16.55
CA GLY A 29 -25.79 3.30 -17.49
C GLY A 29 -26.41 2.10 -16.80
N GLU A 30 -25.80 1.65 -15.69
CA GLU A 30 -26.32 0.52 -14.89
C GLU A 30 -27.61 0.90 -14.15
N LEU A 31 -27.71 2.14 -13.63
CA LEU A 31 -28.98 2.64 -13.07
C LEU A 31 -30.14 2.56 -14.08
N ARG A 32 -29.86 2.91 -15.34
CA ARG A 32 -30.88 2.79 -16.42
C ARG A 32 -31.16 1.34 -16.75
N GLN A 33 -30.15 0.50 -16.85
CA GLN A 33 -30.30 -0.93 -17.17
C GLN A 33 -31.16 -1.66 -16.13
N PHE A 34 -30.97 -1.37 -14.85
CA PHE A 34 -31.71 -1.97 -13.75
C PHE A 34 -32.94 -1.13 -13.34
N GLN A 35 -33.26 -0.07 -14.07
CA GLN A 35 -34.40 0.84 -13.84
C GLN A 35 -34.43 1.42 -12.40
N ILE A 36 -33.26 1.64 -11.81
CA ILE A 36 -33.10 2.13 -10.44
C ILE A 36 -33.41 3.62 -10.38
N LYS A 37 -34.43 4.00 -9.60
CA LYS A 37 -34.85 5.38 -9.38
C LYS A 37 -35.17 5.58 -7.89
N GLU A 38 -35.02 6.81 -7.41
CA GLU A 38 -35.42 7.16 -6.04
C GLU A 38 -36.91 6.92 -5.80
N ASN A 39 -37.23 6.52 -4.57
CA ASN A 39 -38.61 6.20 -4.12
C ASN A 39 -39.24 5.02 -4.90
N GLN A 40 -38.46 4.17 -5.52
CA GLN A 40 -38.95 2.94 -6.18
C GLN A 40 -38.31 1.70 -5.52
N GLU A 41 -39.03 0.59 -5.59
CA GLU A 41 -38.49 -0.68 -5.09
C GLU A 41 -37.51 -1.29 -6.08
N LEU A 42 -36.34 -1.71 -5.56
CA LEU A 42 -35.42 -2.56 -6.26
C LEU A 42 -35.78 -4.02 -6.00
N SER A 43 -36.00 -4.80 -7.08
CA SER A 43 -36.32 -6.22 -6.96
C SER A 43 -35.10 -6.99 -6.37
N ASP A 44 -35.40 -8.06 -5.64
CA ASP A 44 -34.39 -8.94 -5.07
C ASP A 44 -33.51 -9.59 -6.14
N GLU A 45 -34.07 -9.86 -7.31
CA GLU A 45 -33.33 -10.41 -8.46
C GLU A 45 -32.30 -9.40 -8.98
N SER A 46 -32.70 -8.14 -9.22
CA SER A 46 -31.80 -7.07 -9.64
C SER A 46 -30.71 -6.81 -8.61
N TYR A 47 -31.08 -6.78 -7.32
CA TYR A 47 -30.11 -6.64 -6.23
C TYR A 47 -29.06 -7.76 -6.25
N ARG A 48 -29.50 -9.03 -6.33
CA ARG A 48 -28.60 -10.19 -6.41
C ARG A 48 -27.70 -10.11 -7.63
N GLN A 49 -28.23 -9.77 -8.79
CA GLN A 49 -27.42 -9.63 -10.01
C GLN A 49 -26.36 -8.55 -9.86
N ILE A 50 -26.70 -7.40 -9.27
CA ILE A 50 -25.73 -6.32 -9.01
C ILE A 50 -24.63 -6.80 -8.07
N VAL A 51 -25.00 -7.33 -6.91
CA VAL A 51 -24.05 -7.67 -5.83
C VAL A 51 -23.20 -8.89 -6.18
N MET A 52 -23.80 -9.93 -6.83
CA MET A 52 -23.13 -11.21 -7.10
C MET A 52 -22.41 -11.25 -8.45
N GLN A 53 -22.76 -10.38 -9.40
CA GLN A 53 -22.20 -10.45 -10.75
C GLN A 53 -21.52 -9.14 -11.17
N ILE A 54 -22.22 -8.00 -11.07
CA ILE A 54 -21.72 -6.73 -11.62
C ILE A 54 -20.57 -6.20 -10.76
N LEU A 55 -20.76 -6.07 -9.46
CA LEU A 55 -19.75 -5.49 -8.56
C LEU A 55 -18.47 -6.33 -8.46
N PRO A 56 -18.53 -7.67 -8.30
CA PRO A 56 -17.32 -8.51 -8.27
C PRO A 56 -16.53 -8.46 -9.59
N LYS A 57 -17.22 -8.58 -10.74
CA LYS A 57 -16.58 -8.46 -12.05
C LYS A 57 -15.85 -7.11 -12.21
N ARG A 58 -16.52 -6.04 -11.81
CA ARG A 58 -15.94 -4.69 -11.88
C ARG A 58 -14.78 -4.49 -10.92
N ALA A 59 -14.82 -5.03 -9.70
CA ALA A 59 -13.72 -5.00 -8.75
C ALA A 59 -12.48 -5.73 -9.31
N LYS A 60 -12.66 -6.91 -9.91
CA LYS A 60 -11.59 -7.65 -10.61
C LYS A 60 -10.98 -6.85 -11.75
N MET A 61 -11.81 -6.28 -12.62
CA MET A 61 -11.34 -5.44 -13.72
C MET A 61 -10.59 -4.19 -13.22
N ARG A 62 -11.07 -3.57 -12.15
CA ARG A 62 -10.41 -2.42 -11.53
C ARG A 62 -9.03 -2.80 -10.98
N SER A 63 -8.92 -3.94 -10.30
CA SER A 63 -7.66 -4.48 -9.79
C SER A 63 -6.66 -4.71 -10.92
N MET A 64 -7.07 -5.39 -11.99
CA MET A 64 -6.24 -5.62 -13.16
C MET A 64 -5.76 -4.31 -13.81
N ASN A 65 -6.64 -3.31 -13.94
CA ASN A 65 -6.27 -2.02 -14.51
C ASN A 65 -5.28 -1.24 -13.62
N LEU A 66 -5.37 -1.34 -12.30
CA LEU A 66 -4.42 -0.75 -11.39
C LEU A 66 -3.04 -1.42 -11.53
N LEU A 67 -3.01 -2.75 -11.56
CA LEU A 67 -1.79 -3.55 -11.67
C LEU A 67 -1.06 -3.41 -13.01
N LYS A 68 -1.76 -3.02 -14.08
CA LYS A 68 -1.11 -2.67 -15.36
C LYS A 68 -0.22 -1.43 -15.28
N SER A 69 -0.46 -0.53 -14.34
CA SER A 69 0.26 0.75 -14.24
C SER A 69 1.47 0.68 -13.32
N ARG A 70 1.44 -0.15 -12.29
CA ARG A 70 2.52 -0.35 -11.30
C ARG A 70 2.20 -1.52 -10.39
N ASP A 71 3.21 -1.96 -9.64
CA ASP A 71 3.02 -2.94 -8.58
C ASP A 71 2.32 -2.35 -7.35
N TYR A 72 1.52 -3.18 -6.72
CA TYR A 72 0.80 -2.90 -5.48
C TYR A 72 1.01 -4.03 -4.50
N THR A 73 1.10 -3.70 -3.22
CA THR A 73 0.90 -4.70 -2.17
C THR A 73 -0.59 -5.05 -2.06
N LYS A 74 -0.89 -6.21 -1.47
CA LYS A 74 -2.26 -6.63 -1.17
C LYS A 74 -3.04 -5.52 -0.48
N LYS A 75 -2.48 -4.96 0.59
CA LYS A 75 -3.08 -3.87 1.37
C LYS A 75 -3.34 -2.61 0.54
N GLN A 76 -2.39 -2.20 -0.27
CA GLN A 76 -2.56 -1.03 -1.13
C GLN A 76 -3.67 -1.22 -2.16
N LEU A 77 -3.79 -2.42 -2.72
CA LEU A 77 -4.84 -2.72 -3.69
C LEU A 77 -6.22 -2.77 -3.02
N GLU A 78 -6.33 -3.41 -1.83
CA GLU A 78 -7.54 -3.36 -1.01
C GLU A 78 -7.97 -1.93 -0.70
N ASP A 79 -7.04 -1.07 -0.28
CA ASP A 79 -7.34 0.34 0.02
C ASP A 79 -7.82 1.10 -1.22
N LYS A 80 -7.26 0.80 -2.41
CA LYS A 80 -7.73 1.38 -3.69
C LYS A 80 -9.15 0.93 -4.06
N LEU A 81 -9.49 -0.32 -3.80
CA LEU A 81 -10.85 -0.82 -4.03
C LEU A 81 -11.82 -0.24 -3.01
N ARG A 82 -11.42 -0.14 -1.73
CA ARG A 82 -12.23 0.49 -0.67
C ARG A 82 -12.51 1.97 -0.97
N GLN A 83 -11.51 2.72 -1.47
CA GLN A 83 -11.69 4.09 -1.96
C GLN A 83 -12.65 4.19 -3.16
N GLY A 84 -12.87 3.09 -3.86
CA GLY A 84 -13.86 2.96 -4.94
C GLY A 84 -15.25 2.60 -4.47
N ASP A 85 -15.47 2.55 -3.16
CA ASP A 85 -16.75 2.16 -2.51
C ASP A 85 -17.20 0.73 -2.89
N TYR A 86 -16.25 -0.20 -3.14
CA TYR A 86 -16.61 -1.61 -3.37
C TYR A 86 -16.94 -2.29 -2.04
N PRO A 87 -17.99 -3.15 -1.99
CA PRO A 87 -18.29 -3.99 -0.85
C PRO A 87 -17.10 -4.89 -0.47
N LYS A 88 -17.01 -5.22 0.82
CA LYS A 88 -15.90 -6.01 1.38
C LYS A 88 -15.74 -7.34 0.65
N GLU A 89 -16.82 -8.05 0.41
CA GLU A 89 -16.86 -9.35 -0.26
C GLU A 89 -16.32 -9.25 -1.70
N CYS A 90 -16.68 -8.17 -2.42
CA CYS A 90 -16.15 -7.93 -3.77
C CYS A 90 -14.66 -7.61 -3.76
N ILE A 91 -14.16 -6.93 -2.71
CA ILE A 91 -12.73 -6.65 -2.54
C ILE A 91 -11.99 -7.96 -2.29
N GLU A 92 -12.46 -8.78 -1.34
CA GLU A 92 -11.85 -10.07 -1.00
C GLU A 92 -11.78 -11.00 -2.22
N GLU A 93 -12.87 -11.10 -2.98
CA GLU A 93 -12.92 -11.90 -4.19
C GLU A 93 -11.97 -11.37 -5.28
N ALA A 94 -11.89 -10.05 -5.46
CA ALA A 94 -10.99 -9.45 -6.44
C ALA A 94 -9.52 -9.64 -6.06
N ILE A 95 -9.17 -9.53 -4.77
CA ILE A 95 -7.83 -9.77 -4.25
C ILE A 95 -7.45 -11.24 -4.44
N ALA A 96 -8.31 -12.18 -4.01
CA ALA A 96 -8.07 -13.61 -4.19
C ALA A 96 -7.86 -13.97 -5.67
N TYR A 97 -8.62 -13.35 -6.56
CA TYR A 97 -8.47 -13.53 -8.00
C TYR A 97 -7.09 -13.11 -8.50
N VAL A 98 -6.63 -11.90 -8.20
CA VAL A 98 -5.33 -11.42 -8.69
C VAL A 98 -4.15 -12.12 -8.00
N GLU A 99 -4.32 -12.57 -6.75
CA GLU A 99 -3.36 -13.39 -6.00
C GLU A 99 -3.19 -14.78 -6.66
N SER A 100 -4.29 -15.43 -7.03
CA SER A 100 -4.26 -16.77 -7.65
C SER A 100 -3.54 -16.81 -9.00
N TYR A 101 -3.46 -15.67 -9.70
CA TYR A 101 -2.68 -15.51 -10.93
C TYR A 101 -1.27 -14.96 -10.70
N GLY A 102 -0.85 -14.77 -9.45
CA GLY A 102 0.47 -14.21 -9.12
C GLY A 102 0.66 -12.74 -9.52
N TYR A 103 -0.43 -12.02 -9.79
CA TYR A 103 -0.34 -10.60 -10.13
C TYR A 103 0.02 -9.71 -8.94
N ILE A 104 -0.29 -10.16 -7.70
CA ILE A 104 0.21 -9.58 -6.46
C ILE A 104 0.91 -10.67 -5.65
N ASP A 105 2.05 -10.29 -5.06
CA ASP A 105 2.84 -11.11 -4.16
C ASP A 105 3.63 -10.18 -3.25
N ASP A 106 3.21 -10.08 -2.00
CA ASP A 106 3.82 -9.20 -1.00
C ASP A 106 5.27 -9.59 -0.68
N ARG A 107 5.64 -10.89 -0.84
CA ARG A 107 7.02 -11.35 -0.64
C ARG A 107 7.92 -10.91 -1.79
N ARG A 108 7.48 -11.07 -3.03
CA ARG A 108 8.19 -10.57 -4.23
C ARG A 108 8.33 -9.05 -4.15
N TYR A 109 7.26 -8.34 -3.84
CA TYR A 109 7.29 -6.89 -3.66
C TYR A 109 8.30 -6.45 -2.59
N ALA A 110 8.33 -7.15 -1.44
CA ALA A 110 9.29 -6.86 -0.37
C ALA A 110 10.72 -7.07 -0.84
N ARG A 111 11.02 -8.16 -1.56
CA ARG A 111 12.34 -8.47 -2.10
C ARG A 111 12.83 -7.36 -3.02
N GLU A 112 12.06 -7.04 -4.06
CA GLU A 112 12.41 -6.01 -5.03
C GLU A 112 12.59 -4.64 -4.37
N PHE A 113 11.73 -4.30 -3.39
CA PHE A 113 11.84 -3.07 -2.64
C PHE A 113 13.10 -3.01 -1.76
N ILE A 114 13.45 -4.11 -1.08
CA ILE A 114 14.66 -4.21 -0.27
C ILE A 114 15.89 -4.06 -1.16
N GLU A 115 16.01 -4.86 -2.22
CA GLU A 115 17.15 -4.83 -3.15
C GLU A 115 17.37 -3.44 -3.73
N TYR A 116 16.30 -2.78 -4.18
CA TYR A 116 16.39 -1.44 -4.74
C TYR A 116 16.84 -0.38 -3.73
N HIS A 117 16.44 -0.52 -2.47
CA HIS A 117 16.72 0.48 -1.43
C HIS A 117 17.89 0.14 -0.51
N LEU A 118 18.46 -1.04 -0.61
CA LEU A 118 19.44 -1.57 0.33
C LEU A 118 20.65 -0.66 0.54
N GLN A 119 21.13 -0.02 -0.52
CA GLN A 119 22.28 0.89 -0.48
C GLN A 119 21.92 2.36 -0.22
N ALA A 120 20.61 2.69 -0.17
CA ALA A 120 20.14 4.07 -0.03
C ALA A 120 19.46 4.37 1.31
N LYS A 121 18.91 3.36 1.97
CA LYS A 121 18.15 3.49 3.22
C LYS A 121 18.66 2.47 4.24
N SER A 122 18.65 2.83 5.53
CA SER A 122 18.92 1.86 6.59
C SER A 122 17.87 0.76 6.61
N ARG A 123 18.22 -0.43 7.13
CA ARG A 123 17.31 -1.57 7.28
C ARG A 123 16.04 -1.17 8.00
N ALA A 124 16.14 -0.48 9.14
CA ALA A 124 14.97 -0.04 9.91
C ALA A 124 14.04 0.88 9.08
N ARG A 125 14.61 1.73 8.22
CA ARG A 125 13.82 2.60 7.34
C ARG A 125 13.10 1.81 6.25
N ILE A 126 13.75 0.80 5.67
CA ILE A 126 13.14 -0.09 4.68
C ILE A 126 11.99 -0.87 5.32
N GLU A 127 12.21 -1.45 6.50
CA GLU A 127 11.19 -2.19 7.26
C GLU A 127 9.96 -1.31 7.54
N MET A 128 10.17 -0.07 8.01
CA MET A 128 9.09 0.87 8.27
C MET A 128 8.31 1.23 6.99
N ASP A 129 9.01 1.46 5.88
CA ASP A 129 8.39 1.80 4.60
C ASP A 129 7.57 0.62 4.05
N LEU A 130 8.01 -0.63 4.22
CA LEU A 130 7.27 -1.83 3.83
C LEU A 130 6.06 -2.10 4.73
N GLN A 131 6.21 -1.93 6.05
CA GLN A 131 5.09 -2.03 7.00
C GLN A 131 3.99 -1.00 6.69
N ARG A 132 4.36 0.24 6.37
CA ARG A 132 3.40 1.27 5.93
C ARG A 132 2.66 0.90 4.65
N ARG A 133 3.24 0.04 3.81
CA ARG A 133 2.60 -0.52 2.61
C ARG A 133 1.74 -1.74 2.93
N GLY A 134 1.69 -2.16 4.20
CA GLY A 134 0.85 -3.25 4.69
C GLY A 134 1.50 -4.62 4.64
N ILE A 135 2.81 -4.72 4.38
CA ILE A 135 3.52 -6.01 4.42
C ILE A 135 3.79 -6.39 5.87
N ALA A 136 3.49 -7.62 6.22
CA ALA A 136 3.65 -8.13 7.58
C ALA A 136 5.15 -8.22 7.98
N LYS A 137 5.46 -7.91 9.23
CA LYS A 137 6.83 -7.87 9.75
C LYS A 137 7.59 -9.19 9.55
N ASN A 138 6.92 -10.32 9.76
CA ASN A 138 7.52 -11.66 9.56
C ASN A 138 7.91 -11.91 8.10
N VAL A 139 7.12 -11.43 7.13
CA VAL A 139 7.44 -11.53 5.69
C VAL A 139 8.69 -10.69 5.39
N ILE A 140 8.74 -9.46 5.89
CA ILE A 140 9.90 -8.57 5.70
C ILE A 140 11.17 -9.19 6.27
N GLN A 141 11.11 -9.70 7.52
CA GLN A 141 12.24 -10.35 8.17
C GLN A 141 12.72 -11.58 7.39
N SER A 142 11.80 -12.45 6.99
CA SER A 142 12.14 -13.64 6.20
C SER A 142 12.84 -13.30 4.87
N VAL A 143 12.42 -12.21 4.21
CA VAL A 143 13.06 -11.76 2.96
C VAL A 143 14.47 -11.20 3.23
N PHE A 144 14.66 -10.45 4.32
CA PHE A 144 16.01 -9.99 4.70
C PHE A 144 16.96 -11.14 5.02
N GLU A 145 16.48 -12.18 5.74
CA GLU A 145 17.27 -13.37 6.05
C GLU A 145 17.66 -14.12 4.77
N GLU A 146 16.73 -14.29 3.85
CA GLU A 146 16.99 -14.93 2.56
C GLU A 146 18.04 -14.15 1.73
N LEU A 147 17.91 -12.84 1.64
CA LEU A 147 18.88 -11.99 0.93
C LEU A 147 20.26 -12.05 1.60
N GLY A 148 20.33 -12.08 2.94
CA GLY A 148 21.58 -12.25 3.68
C GLY A 148 22.27 -13.57 3.38
N THR A 149 21.53 -14.68 3.28
CA THR A 149 22.10 -15.99 2.88
C THR A 149 22.63 -16.00 1.45
N MET A 150 22.13 -15.11 0.58
CA MET A 150 22.61 -14.92 -0.80
C MET A 150 23.80 -13.93 -0.88
N GLY A 151 24.31 -13.44 0.27
CA GLY A 151 25.41 -12.48 0.31
C GLY A 151 25.00 -11.03 -0.02
N VAL A 152 23.70 -10.76 -0.04
CA VAL A 152 23.18 -9.40 -0.26
C VAL A 152 23.07 -8.71 1.10
N GLU A 153 24.14 -8.02 1.50
CA GLU A 153 24.24 -7.36 2.80
C GLU A 153 24.32 -5.84 2.65
N GLN A 154 23.94 -5.17 3.73
CA GLN A 154 24.00 -3.71 3.83
C GLN A 154 25.27 -3.29 4.57
N ASP A 155 26.11 -2.46 3.95
CA ASP A 155 27.21 -1.80 4.64
C ASP A 155 26.73 -0.47 5.25
N GLU A 156 26.15 -0.56 6.46
CA GLU A 156 25.71 0.63 7.21
C GLU A 156 26.85 1.62 7.47
N SER A 157 28.08 1.13 7.67
CA SER A 157 29.23 1.98 7.92
C SER A 157 29.61 2.82 6.70
N ALA A 158 29.61 2.21 5.52
CA ALA A 158 29.82 2.95 4.27
C ALA A 158 28.70 3.95 3.98
N MET A 159 27.46 3.58 4.27
CA MET A 159 26.31 4.47 4.11
C MET A 159 26.39 5.69 5.04
N ILE A 160 26.74 5.48 6.32
CA ILE A 160 26.89 6.58 7.30
C ILE A 160 28.02 7.49 6.85
N ARG A 161 29.20 6.95 6.47
CA ARG A 161 30.33 7.74 5.95
C ARG A 161 29.93 8.59 4.74
N SER A 162 29.19 8.01 3.79
CA SER A 162 28.69 8.74 2.62
C SER A 162 27.74 9.90 3.01
N LEU A 163 26.87 9.69 4.00
CA LEU A 163 25.97 10.73 4.50
C LEU A 163 26.73 11.84 5.24
N MET A 164 27.74 11.51 6.03
CA MET A 164 28.61 12.47 6.70
C MET A 164 29.38 13.33 5.68
N GLN A 165 29.93 12.69 4.65
CA GLN A 165 30.63 13.39 3.57
C GLN A 165 29.71 14.35 2.80
N LYS A 166 28.50 13.91 2.44
CA LYS A 166 27.48 14.77 1.79
C LYS A 166 27.09 15.98 2.66
N LYS A 167 27.17 15.83 3.98
CA LYS A 167 26.92 16.92 4.95
C LYS A 167 28.18 17.75 5.25
N LYS A 168 29.32 17.41 4.63
CA LYS A 168 30.63 18.06 4.89
C LYS A 168 31.00 18.00 6.39
N TYR A 169 30.61 16.93 7.06
CA TYR A 169 30.91 16.73 8.47
C TYR A 169 32.35 16.20 8.63
N CYS A 170 33.14 16.91 9.43
CA CYS A 170 34.52 16.54 9.74
C CYS A 170 34.59 16.14 11.22
N MET A 171 34.98 14.91 11.50
CA MET A 171 35.04 14.38 12.88
C MET A 171 36.04 15.11 13.75
N ASP A 172 37.20 15.42 13.18
CA ASP A 172 38.33 16.00 13.93
C ASP A 172 38.10 17.45 14.40
N THR A 173 37.20 18.17 13.72
CA THR A 173 36.93 19.60 14.00
C THR A 173 35.53 19.84 14.51
N ALA A 174 34.65 18.80 14.53
CA ALA A 174 33.25 18.96 14.88
C ALA A 174 33.08 19.31 16.37
N SER A 175 32.39 20.40 16.65
CA SER A 175 31.94 20.77 17.97
C SER A 175 30.93 19.74 18.54
N ARG A 176 30.76 19.73 19.86
CA ARG A 176 29.77 18.87 20.54
C ARG A 176 28.36 19.07 20.01
N GLN A 177 28.01 20.31 19.63
CA GLN A 177 26.69 20.60 19.04
C GLN A 177 26.55 20.00 17.65
N GLU A 178 27.59 20.03 16.83
CA GLU A 178 27.59 19.42 15.49
C GLU A 178 27.54 17.90 15.58
N GLN A 179 28.22 17.29 16.52
CA GLN A 179 28.14 15.86 16.82
C GLN A 179 26.72 15.46 17.18
N GLN A 180 26.05 16.19 18.09
CA GLN A 180 24.66 15.94 18.45
C GLN A 180 23.69 16.10 17.26
N LYS A 181 23.90 17.13 16.43
CA LYS A 181 23.09 17.34 15.22
C LYS A 181 23.27 16.20 14.23
N MET A 182 24.51 15.74 14.02
CA MET A 182 24.81 14.62 13.12
C MET A 182 24.23 13.31 13.67
N TYR A 183 24.40 13.02 14.96
CA TYR A 183 23.76 11.89 15.62
C TYR A 183 22.24 11.88 15.40
N GLY A 184 21.54 12.98 15.72
CA GLY A 184 20.12 13.10 15.53
C GLY A 184 19.67 12.97 14.07
N PHE A 185 20.50 13.44 13.13
CA PHE A 185 20.23 13.26 11.68
C PHE A 185 20.30 11.78 11.28
N LEU A 186 21.38 11.08 11.66
CA LEU A 186 21.57 9.66 11.35
C LEU A 186 20.52 8.78 12.04
N TYR A 187 20.18 9.09 13.29
CA TYR A 187 19.13 8.40 14.03
C TYR A 187 17.75 8.52 13.33
N ARG A 188 17.38 9.72 12.86
CA ARG A 188 16.17 9.91 12.06
C ARG A 188 16.18 9.20 10.69
N LYS A 189 17.39 8.87 10.19
CA LYS A 189 17.56 8.03 8.99
C LYS A 189 17.39 6.53 9.31
N GLY A 190 17.28 6.17 10.60
CA GLY A 190 17.02 4.81 11.06
C GLY A 190 18.27 3.96 11.27
N PHE A 191 19.46 4.58 11.38
CA PHE A 191 20.65 3.86 11.80
C PHE A 191 20.61 3.58 13.30
N SER A 192 21.19 2.45 13.72
CA SER A 192 21.23 2.09 15.13
C SER A 192 22.14 3.03 15.94
N PRO A 193 21.85 3.26 17.24
CA PRO A 193 22.73 4.05 18.11
C PRO A 193 24.17 3.55 18.09
N GLU A 194 24.35 2.22 18.09
CA GLU A 194 25.68 1.58 18.08
C GLU A 194 26.44 1.87 16.78
N ALA A 195 25.75 1.77 15.63
CA ALA A 195 26.37 2.10 14.34
C ALA A 195 26.72 3.58 14.23
N ILE A 196 25.87 4.47 14.75
CA ILE A 196 26.10 5.91 14.76
C ILE A 196 27.27 6.26 15.67
N MET A 197 27.30 5.77 16.93
CA MET A 197 28.39 6.03 17.88
C MET A 197 29.72 5.53 17.33
N ARG A 198 29.74 4.32 16.77
CA ARG A 198 30.94 3.78 16.13
C ARG A 198 31.43 4.66 14.97
N ALA A 199 30.53 5.17 14.17
CA ALA A 199 30.88 6.02 13.03
C ALA A 199 31.31 7.45 13.42
N LEU A 200 30.81 7.96 14.56
CA LEU A 200 31.18 9.27 15.10
C LEU A 200 32.33 9.21 16.10
N SER A 201 32.86 8.02 16.38
CA SER A 201 33.90 7.80 17.41
C SER A 201 33.53 8.34 18.80
N LEU A 202 32.24 8.16 19.19
CA LEU A 202 31.65 8.59 20.46
C LEU A 202 31.60 7.44 21.48
#